data_e7dc58053b18c9da453c71cd390c8c4a
#
_entry.id   e7dc58053b18c9da453c71cd390c8c4a
#
_cell.length_a   1.000
_cell.length_b   1.000
_cell.length_c   1.000
_cell.angle_alpha   90.00
_cell.angle_beta   90.00
_cell.angle_gamma   90.00
#
_symmetry.space_group_name_H-M   'P 1'
#
loop_
_entity.id
_entity.type
_entity.pdbx_description
1 polymer ?
#
loop_
_entity_poly.entity_id
_entity_poly.type
_entity_poly.pdbx_seq_one_letter_code
_entity_poly.pdbx_strand_id
1 'polypeptide(L)'
;EGVVSYTEDYSKVPLPPHTYRLTLPHASPLEDYRVEIVPALPNTNPTHTSIDGRFVPSTQVDVFSSYRYQHGEGIISAFDKPIEGLDPKPFLYGEPLLLPFRGNKELAITTNDSVRVVYRIWRAMGKATKVSPDSAARRLPRKRGYTAYVITAPERHKGNSPDYYIELIPCIRKKVDCNIHVLSGKFELDMEAEGLNLPYIFKSDGKTMSTRMGCPDARLEEKLIRHMGLVVLRNAGESVTVYIPDRFTLLTRCYRPEGKRELLTSDKQPQRDLGAQVDGDQR
;
A
#
# COMPACT_ATOMS: atom_id res chain seq x y z
N GLU A 1 14.28 19.30 -17.06
CA GLU A 1 14.32 20.20 -15.90
C GLU A 1 14.53 19.33 -14.68
N GLY A 2 15.74 19.42 -14.11
CA GLY A 2 16.23 18.45 -13.16
C GLY A 2 15.68 18.70 -11.76
N VAL A 3 15.31 17.63 -11.10
CA VAL A 3 15.07 17.60 -9.64
C VAL A 3 16.45 17.79 -8.99
N VAL A 4 16.65 18.89 -8.28
CA VAL A 4 17.87 19.12 -7.49
C VAL A 4 17.65 18.46 -6.13
N SER A 5 18.39 17.40 -5.85
CA SER A 5 18.44 16.77 -4.54
C SER A 5 19.45 17.53 -3.67
N TYR A 6 18.97 18.14 -2.59
CA TYR A 6 19.84 18.64 -1.53
C TYR A 6 20.00 17.56 -0.49
N THR A 7 21.19 17.04 -0.34
CA THR A 7 21.57 16.20 0.80
C THR A 7 21.86 17.09 2.01
N GLU A 8 20.87 17.36 2.83
CA GLU A 8 21.17 17.74 4.20
C GLU A 8 21.67 16.50 4.92
N ASP A 9 22.91 16.55 5.37
CA ASP A 9 23.57 15.44 6.06
C ASP A 9 23.05 15.34 7.51
N TYR A 10 21.89 14.72 7.66
CA TYR A 10 21.31 14.39 8.97
C TYR A 10 22.06 13.27 9.69
N SER A 11 23.12 12.70 9.09
CA SER A 11 23.89 11.59 9.66
C SER A 11 24.78 12.00 10.83
N LYS A 12 24.93 13.29 11.09
CA LYS A 12 25.91 13.81 12.08
C LYS A 12 25.39 13.95 13.50
N VAL A 13 24.08 13.71 13.73
CA VAL A 13 23.53 13.73 15.10
C VAL A 13 22.86 12.38 15.37
N PRO A 14 23.54 11.45 16.03
CA PRO A 14 22.90 10.22 16.48
C PRO A 14 21.96 10.56 17.64
N LEU A 15 20.73 10.92 17.30
CA LEU A 15 19.69 11.07 18.29
C LEU A 15 19.11 9.69 18.61
N PRO A 16 18.75 9.41 19.88
CA PRO A 16 18.18 8.12 20.25
C PRO A 16 16.90 7.86 19.45
N PRO A 17 16.70 6.64 18.95
CA PRO A 17 15.53 6.31 18.17
C PRO A 17 14.26 6.40 19.05
N HIS A 18 13.27 7.14 18.58
CA HIS A 18 11.96 7.11 19.19
C HIS A 18 11.14 5.92 18.68
N THR A 19 10.49 5.24 19.61
CA THR A 19 9.56 4.17 19.29
C THR A 19 8.14 4.63 19.56
N TYR A 20 7.34 4.70 18.52
CA TYR A 20 5.91 4.94 18.59
C TYR A 20 5.17 3.62 18.63
N ARG A 21 4.07 3.58 19.39
CA ARG A 21 3.16 2.44 19.42
C ARG A 21 1.84 2.86 18.81
N LEU A 22 1.48 2.25 17.69
CA LEU A 22 0.20 2.45 17.04
C LEU A 22 -0.71 1.26 17.37
N THR A 23 -1.64 1.46 18.27
CA THR A 23 -2.70 0.49 18.53
C THR A 23 -3.73 0.57 17.41
N LEU A 24 -3.95 -0.54 16.70
CA LEU A 24 -4.95 -0.60 15.67
C LEU A 24 -6.35 -0.69 16.30
N PRO A 25 -7.33 0.08 15.78
CA PRO A 25 -8.69 0.00 16.29
C PRO A 25 -9.29 -1.38 16.01
N HIS A 26 -10.27 -1.77 16.79
CA HIS A 26 -11.03 -2.98 16.52
C HIS A 26 -11.71 -2.86 15.15
N ALA A 27 -11.56 -3.86 14.30
CA ALA A 27 -12.12 -3.90 12.96
C ALA A 27 -12.68 -5.28 12.64
N SER A 28 -13.82 -5.32 11.95
CA SER A 28 -14.46 -6.58 11.52
C SER A 28 -15.13 -6.37 10.16
N PRO A 29 -14.80 -7.22 9.16
CA PRO A 29 -13.69 -8.17 9.16
C PRO A 29 -12.34 -7.48 8.99
N LEU A 30 -11.29 -7.99 9.63
CA LEU A 30 -9.93 -7.41 9.59
C LEU A 30 -9.37 -7.28 8.18
N GLU A 31 -9.72 -8.20 7.31
CA GLU A 31 -9.28 -8.24 5.91
C GLU A 31 -9.74 -7.04 5.07
N ASP A 32 -10.79 -6.33 5.52
CA ASP A 32 -11.32 -5.16 4.84
C ASP A 32 -10.56 -3.87 5.18
N TYR A 33 -9.59 -3.95 6.07
CA TYR A 33 -8.86 -2.77 6.53
C TYR A 33 -7.36 -2.85 6.26
N ARG A 34 -6.78 -1.67 6.00
CA ARG A 34 -5.36 -1.43 5.86
C ARG A 34 -4.97 -0.24 6.72
N VAL A 35 -3.75 -0.23 7.22
CA VAL A 35 -3.15 0.96 7.83
C VAL A 35 -2.01 1.45 6.95
N GLU A 36 -2.05 2.73 6.61
CA GLU A 36 -0.95 3.44 5.97
C GLU A 36 -0.13 4.11 7.06
N ILE A 37 1.17 3.90 7.07
CA ILE A 37 2.12 4.66 7.87
C ILE A 37 3.07 5.42 6.94
N VAL A 38 3.32 6.68 7.25
CA VAL A 38 4.11 7.58 6.40
C VAL A 38 5.11 8.33 7.28
N PRO A 39 6.40 8.33 6.94
CA PRO A 39 7.34 9.20 7.61
C PRO A 39 7.08 10.66 7.22
N ALA A 40 7.13 11.55 8.19
CA ALA A 40 6.86 12.97 8.02
C ALA A 40 7.93 13.81 8.70
N LEU A 41 8.49 14.78 7.98
CA LEU A 41 9.45 15.74 8.49
C LEU A 41 8.79 17.12 8.57
N PRO A 42 8.84 17.83 9.72
CA PRO A 42 8.41 19.22 9.79
C PRO A 42 9.14 20.09 8.78
N ASN A 43 8.41 20.96 8.10
CA ASN A 43 8.94 21.75 6.99
C ASN A 43 8.63 23.23 7.14
N THR A 44 9.62 24.05 6.88
CA THR A 44 9.52 25.52 6.86
C THR A 44 9.91 26.11 5.51
N ASN A 45 10.39 25.27 4.57
CA ASN A 45 10.83 25.72 3.27
C ASN A 45 9.78 25.42 2.18
N PRO A 46 9.23 26.42 1.49
CA PRO A 46 8.19 26.22 0.47
C PRO A 46 8.69 25.46 -0.78
N THR A 47 9.99 25.42 -1.03
CA THR A 47 10.54 24.70 -2.19
C THR A 47 10.63 23.20 -1.99
N HIS A 48 10.64 22.73 -0.75
CA HIS A 48 10.71 21.33 -0.44
C HIS A 48 9.36 20.64 -0.70
N THR A 49 9.37 19.47 -1.32
CA THR A 49 8.15 18.74 -1.73
C THR A 49 7.95 17.42 -1.01
N SER A 50 9.02 16.69 -0.73
CA SER A 50 8.99 15.37 -0.08
C SER A 50 10.34 15.01 0.53
N ILE A 51 10.39 13.93 1.27
CA ILE A 51 11.64 13.32 1.74
C ILE A 51 11.84 11.97 1.07
N ASP A 52 13.09 11.62 0.80
CA ASP A 52 13.46 10.28 0.36
C ASP A 52 13.70 9.41 1.59
N GLY A 53 12.63 8.78 2.06
CA GLY A 53 12.67 7.91 3.23
C GLY A 53 11.40 7.09 3.36
N ARG A 54 11.52 5.91 3.95
CA ARG A 54 10.42 4.95 4.10
C ARG A 54 10.53 4.14 5.38
N PHE A 55 9.44 3.47 5.73
CA PHE A 55 9.46 2.45 6.77
C PHE A 55 9.75 1.08 6.18
N VAL A 56 10.62 0.33 6.87
CA VAL A 56 10.96 -1.05 6.52
C VAL A 56 10.75 -1.96 7.72
N PRO A 57 10.48 -3.26 7.54
CA PRO A 57 10.38 -4.19 8.64
C PRO A 57 11.66 -4.19 9.49
N SER A 58 11.50 -4.21 10.81
CA SER A 58 12.62 -4.39 11.72
C SER A 58 13.04 -5.85 11.77
N THR A 59 14.33 -6.12 11.63
CA THR A 59 14.87 -7.49 11.65
C THR A 59 15.07 -8.07 13.05
N GLN A 60 14.85 -7.28 14.09
CA GLN A 60 15.26 -7.68 15.44
C GLN A 60 14.17 -8.36 16.27
N VAL A 61 12.89 -8.11 16.03
CA VAL A 61 11.80 -8.71 16.80
C VAL A 61 10.55 -8.77 15.91
N ASP A 62 9.87 -9.88 15.92
CA ASP A 62 8.59 -10.13 15.26
C ASP A 62 8.34 -9.33 13.95
N VAL A 63 8.71 -9.94 12.83
CA VAL A 63 8.76 -9.36 11.48
C VAL A 63 7.44 -8.71 11.02
N PHE A 64 6.34 -8.93 11.74
CA PHE A 64 5.00 -8.53 11.31
C PHE A 64 4.41 -7.33 12.07
N SER A 65 5.07 -6.87 13.12
CA SER A 65 4.54 -5.78 13.96
C SER A 65 5.54 -4.67 14.28
N SER A 66 6.77 -4.79 13.77
CA SER A 66 7.85 -3.84 14.08
C SER A 66 8.47 -3.26 12.81
N TYR A 67 8.51 -1.93 12.72
CA TYR A 67 9.02 -1.19 11.57
C TYR A 67 10.01 -0.12 12.03
N ARG A 68 11.01 0.15 11.20
CA ARG A 68 11.97 1.23 11.44
C ARG A 68 12.04 2.17 10.25
N TYR A 69 12.30 3.44 10.52
CA TYR A 69 12.58 4.40 9.48
C TYR A 69 13.93 4.11 8.83
N GLN A 70 13.93 4.06 7.52
CA GLN A 70 15.12 4.00 6.69
C GLN A 70 15.24 5.31 5.96
N HIS A 71 16.33 6.05 6.26
CA HIS A 71 16.65 7.30 5.59
C HIS A 71 17.04 7.01 4.14
N GLY A 72 16.57 7.85 3.22
CA GLY A 72 17.02 7.90 1.84
C GLY A 72 18.08 8.97 1.61
N GLU A 73 18.21 9.45 0.38
CA GLU A 73 19.28 10.38 -0.03
C GLU A 73 19.04 11.83 0.39
N GLY A 74 17.82 12.20 0.87
CA GLY A 74 17.60 13.54 1.40
C GLY A 74 16.21 14.13 1.14
N ILE A 75 16.15 15.46 1.11
CA ILE A 75 14.94 16.24 0.83
C ILE A 75 14.84 16.50 -0.66
N ILE A 76 13.67 16.25 -1.23
CA ILE A 76 13.38 16.51 -2.63
C ILE A 76 12.76 17.90 -2.76
N SER A 77 13.33 18.76 -3.61
CA SER A 77 12.86 20.11 -3.91
C SER A 77 12.34 20.20 -5.34
N ALA A 78 11.24 20.92 -5.52
CA ALA A 78 10.70 21.17 -6.86
C ALA A 78 11.34 22.38 -7.56
N PHE A 79 11.93 23.30 -6.78
CA PHE A 79 12.48 24.56 -7.28
C PHE A 79 13.81 24.87 -6.59
N ASP A 80 14.73 25.48 -7.33
CA ASP A 80 16.04 25.89 -6.80
C ASP A 80 15.97 27.12 -5.89
N LYS A 81 14.88 27.91 -6.01
CA LYS A 81 14.65 29.12 -5.22
C LYS A 81 13.24 29.18 -4.69
N PRO A 82 13.02 29.78 -3.51
CA PRO A 82 11.69 30.03 -2.99
C PRO A 82 10.85 30.84 -3.97
N ILE A 83 9.60 30.45 -4.17
CA ILE A 83 8.61 31.23 -4.92
C ILE A 83 7.96 32.19 -3.93
N GLU A 84 7.98 33.47 -4.24
CA GLU A 84 7.37 34.51 -3.42
C GLU A 84 5.85 34.25 -3.28
N GLY A 85 5.34 34.29 -2.04
CA GLY A 85 3.93 34.04 -1.75
C GLY A 85 3.51 32.57 -1.67
N LEU A 86 4.45 31.62 -1.79
CA LEU A 86 4.17 30.22 -1.58
C LEU A 86 4.38 29.83 -0.12
N ASP A 87 3.30 29.41 0.55
CA ASP A 87 3.38 28.87 1.90
C ASP A 87 4.01 27.48 1.93
N PRO A 88 4.91 27.19 2.89
CA PRO A 88 5.48 25.87 3.03
C PRO A 88 4.40 24.86 3.48
N LYS A 89 4.44 23.65 2.93
CA LYS A 89 3.65 22.55 3.49
C LYS A 89 4.14 22.28 4.91
N PRO A 90 3.26 22.09 5.90
CA PRO A 90 3.68 21.90 7.30
C PRO A 90 4.53 20.65 7.51
N PHE A 91 4.39 19.66 6.62
CA PHE A 91 5.17 18.43 6.62
C PHE A 91 5.57 18.02 5.21
N LEU A 92 6.78 17.50 5.09
CA LEU A 92 7.24 16.71 3.94
C LEU A 92 6.99 15.25 4.24
N TYR A 93 6.41 14.53 3.29
CA TYR A 93 6.10 13.12 3.44
C TYR A 93 7.05 12.26 2.63
N GLY A 94 7.48 11.13 3.22
CA GLY A 94 8.20 10.08 2.50
C GLY A 94 7.27 9.05 1.88
N GLU A 95 7.85 7.92 1.50
CA GLU A 95 7.12 6.83 0.86
C GLU A 95 6.13 6.19 1.86
N PRO A 96 4.83 6.10 1.52
CA PRO A 96 3.85 5.45 2.37
C PRO A 96 4.03 3.93 2.37
N LEU A 97 3.90 3.31 3.54
CA LEU A 97 3.83 1.86 3.70
C LEU A 97 2.42 1.46 4.08
N LEU A 98 1.77 0.65 3.24
CA LEU A 98 0.43 0.14 3.48
C LEU A 98 0.48 -1.28 4.03
N LEU A 99 -0.07 -1.48 5.22
CA LEU A 99 -0.04 -2.74 5.94
C LEU A 99 -1.45 -3.32 6.11
N PRO A 100 -1.63 -4.64 6.00
CA PRO A 100 -2.89 -5.28 6.34
C PRO A 100 -3.12 -5.21 7.86
N PHE A 101 -4.38 -5.07 8.29
CA PHE A 101 -4.74 -5.37 9.66
C PHE A 101 -4.50 -6.87 9.91
N ARG A 102 -3.79 -7.14 11.00
CA ARG A 102 -3.53 -8.52 11.45
C ARG A 102 -4.07 -8.66 12.87
N GLY A 103 -4.10 -9.89 13.38
CA GLY A 103 -4.53 -10.17 14.74
C GLY A 103 -3.71 -9.46 15.83
N ASN A 104 -2.52 -8.97 15.50
CA ASN A 104 -1.74 -8.10 16.36
C ASN A 104 -2.35 -6.71 16.35
N LYS A 105 -2.73 -6.26 17.53
CA LYS A 105 -3.42 -4.99 17.73
C LYS A 105 -2.48 -3.78 17.78
N GLU A 106 -1.18 -3.99 17.75
CA GLU A 106 -0.18 -2.95 17.94
C GLU A 106 0.95 -3.04 16.92
N LEU A 107 1.34 -1.91 16.38
CA LEU A 107 2.53 -1.74 15.54
C LEU A 107 3.56 -0.91 16.30
N ALA A 108 4.79 -1.39 16.39
CA ALA A 108 5.93 -0.63 16.91
C ALA A 108 6.68 0.03 15.75
N ILE A 109 6.83 1.35 15.78
CA ILE A 109 7.43 2.13 14.70
C ILE A 109 8.56 2.96 15.27
N THR A 110 9.79 2.66 14.88
CA THR A 110 10.99 3.34 15.36
C THR A 110 11.47 4.38 14.34
N THR A 111 11.68 5.61 14.81
CA THR A 111 12.19 6.73 13.99
C THR A 111 13.43 7.35 14.68
N ASN A 112 14.05 8.32 14.00
CA ASN A 112 14.93 9.31 14.64
C ASN A 112 14.10 10.50 15.16
N ASP A 113 14.71 11.38 15.95
CA ASP A 113 14.02 12.49 16.61
C ASP A 113 13.41 13.52 15.65
N SER A 114 13.92 13.61 14.44
CA SER A 114 13.46 14.57 13.42
C SER A 114 12.20 14.08 12.69
N VAL A 115 12.03 12.77 12.56
CA VAL A 115 10.96 12.17 11.77
C VAL A 115 9.77 11.80 12.65
N ARG A 116 8.61 12.29 12.26
CA ARG A 116 7.31 11.96 12.87
C ARG A 116 6.66 10.84 12.09
N VAL A 117 5.72 10.16 12.71
CA VAL A 117 4.91 9.14 12.08
C VAL A 117 3.52 9.70 11.85
N VAL A 118 3.07 9.65 10.61
CA VAL A 118 1.70 9.94 10.24
C VAL A 118 1.04 8.64 9.82
N TYR A 119 -0.19 8.42 10.22
CA TYR A 119 -0.94 7.23 9.86
C TYR A 119 -2.32 7.56 9.33
N ARG A 120 -2.92 6.60 8.61
CA ARG A 120 -4.28 6.67 8.10
C ARG A 120 -4.84 5.27 7.95
N ILE A 121 -6.11 5.11 8.29
CA ILE A 121 -6.83 3.85 8.07
C ILE A 121 -7.48 3.89 6.70
N TRP A 122 -7.47 2.75 6.03
CA TRP A 122 -8.11 2.54 4.74
C TRP A 122 -9.10 1.38 4.83
N ARG A 123 -10.27 1.54 4.24
CA ARG A 123 -11.33 0.54 4.23
C ARG A 123 -11.61 0.10 2.81
N ALA A 124 -11.78 -1.21 2.63
CA ALA A 124 -12.23 -1.79 1.37
C ALA A 124 -13.64 -1.32 1.01
N MET A 125 -13.83 -0.99 -0.26
CA MET A 125 -15.13 -0.57 -0.80
C MET A 125 -16.04 -1.76 -1.14
N GLY A 126 -15.61 -2.97 -0.83
CA GLY A 126 -16.32 -4.22 -1.05
C GLY A 126 -15.38 -5.41 -1.08
N LYS A 127 -15.92 -6.59 -1.35
CA LYS A 127 -15.14 -7.83 -1.50
C LYS A 127 -14.30 -7.78 -2.78
N ALA A 128 -13.18 -8.51 -2.79
CA ALA A 128 -12.41 -8.68 -4.01
C ALA A 128 -13.24 -9.37 -5.10
N THR A 129 -13.30 -8.77 -6.28
CA THR A 129 -14.09 -9.24 -7.42
C THR A 129 -13.21 -9.65 -8.58
N LYS A 130 -13.69 -10.61 -9.39
CA LYS A 130 -13.00 -11.04 -10.61
C LYS A 130 -13.07 -9.93 -11.65
N VAL A 131 -11.92 -9.64 -12.25
CA VAL A 131 -11.81 -8.69 -13.37
C VAL A 131 -11.92 -9.44 -14.68
N SER A 132 -12.66 -8.87 -15.63
CA SER A 132 -12.67 -9.30 -17.02
C SER A 132 -12.00 -8.23 -17.88
N PRO A 133 -11.18 -8.61 -18.89
CA PRO A 133 -10.60 -7.65 -19.80
C PRO A 133 -11.68 -6.84 -20.50
N ASP A 134 -11.60 -5.52 -20.41
CA ASP A 134 -12.52 -4.58 -21.03
C ASP A 134 -12.05 -4.10 -22.42
N SER A 135 -12.76 -3.13 -23.00
CA SER A 135 -12.40 -2.55 -24.29
C SER A 135 -11.11 -1.74 -24.25
N ALA A 136 -10.76 -1.13 -23.10
CA ALA A 136 -9.52 -0.39 -22.91
C ALA A 136 -8.32 -1.36 -22.91
N ALA A 137 -8.44 -2.47 -22.21
CA ALA A 137 -7.41 -3.53 -22.19
C ALA A 137 -7.14 -4.12 -23.58
N ARG A 138 -8.18 -4.23 -24.44
CA ARG A 138 -8.02 -4.76 -25.82
C ARG A 138 -7.21 -3.85 -26.75
N ARG A 139 -7.07 -2.57 -26.42
CA ARG A 139 -6.29 -1.59 -27.19
C ARG A 139 -4.81 -1.57 -26.82
N LEU A 140 -4.44 -2.24 -25.73
CA LEU A 140 -3.07 -2.29 -25.26
C LEU A 140 -2.21 -3.22 -26.13
N PRO A 141 -0.88 -3.01 -26.17
CA PRO A 141 0.04 -3.93 -26.84
C PRO A 141 -0.12 -5.36 -26.34
N ARG A 142 -0.18 -6.31 -27.25
CA ARG A 142 -0.31 -7.73 -26.90
C ARG A 142 1.03 -8.28 -26.44
N LYS A 143 1.04 -8.92 -25.26
CA LYS A 143 2.19 -9.71 -24.77
C LYS A 143 1.82 -11.19 -24.84
N ARG A 144 2.68 -11.99 -25.52
CA ARG A 144 2.44 -13.43 -25.70
C ARG A 144 2.31 -14.14 -24.34
N GLY A 145 1.22 -14.87 -24.15
CA GLY A 145 0.94 -15.62 -22.92
C GLY A 145 0.44 -14.75 -21.75
N TYR A 146 0.04 -13.50 -22.02
CA TYR A 146 -0.49 -12.58 -21.03
C TYR A 146 -1.80 -11.96 -21.49
N THR A 147 -2.70 -11.81 -20.55
CA THR A 147 -3.92 -11.00 -20.68
C THR A 147 -3.70 -9.65 -19.99
N ALA A 148 -4.01 -8.58 -20.72
CA ALA A 148 -3.98 -7.22 -20.18
C ALA A 148 -5.29 -6.89 -19.45
N TYR A 149 -5.18 -6.14 -18.35
CA TYR A 149 -6.29 -5.60 -17.59
C TYR A 149 -6.06 -4.11 -17.32
N VAL A 150 -7.13 -3.32 -17.39
CA VAL A 150 -7.15 -1.92 -16.98
C VAL A 150 -8.14 -1.79 -15.83
N ILE A 151 -7.68 -1.33 -14.68
CA ILE A 151 -8.50 -1.15 -13.49
C ILE A 151 -8.51 0.34 -13.17
N THR A 152 -9.68 0.96 -13.19
CA THR A 152 -9.85 2.38 -12.94
C THR A 152 -10.31 2.60 -11.50
N ALA A 153 -9.66 3.54 -10.81
CA ALA A 153 -10.11 4.00 -9.50
C ALA A 153 -11.51 4.62 -9.61
N PRO A 154 -12.34 4.52 -8.58
CA PRO A 154 -13.66 5.13 -8.58
C PRO A 154 -13.60 6.63 -8.90
N GLU A 155 -14.66 7.13 -9.53
CA GLU A 155 -14.82 8.56 -9.75
C GLU A 155 -14.96 9.33 -8.43
N ARG A 156 -14.53 10.58 -8.44
CA ARG A 156 -14.61 11.43 -7.25
C ARG A 156 -16.06 11.83 -6.98
N HIS A 157 -16.58 11.43 -5.84
CA HIS A 157 -17.83 11.98 -5.30
C HIS A 157 -17.54 13.16 -4.37
N LYS A 158 -18.47 14.13 -4.29
CA LYS A 158 -18.34 15.28 -3.38
C LYS A 158 -18.07 14.80 -1.93
N GLY A 159 -17.02 15.33 -1.32
CA GLY A 159 -16.62 15.00 0.07
C GLY A 159 -15.68 13.80 0.21
N ASN A 160 -15.42 13.03 -0.85
CA ASN A 160 -14.48 11.92 -0.80
C ASN A 160 -13.03 12.38 -1.04
N SER A 161 -12.10 11.61 -0.49
CA SER A 161 -10.68 11.76 -0.82
C SER A 161 -10.47 11.60 -2.33
N PRO A 162 -9.54 12.35 -2.94
CA PRO A 162 -9.15 12.12 -4.31
C PRO A 162 -8.39 10.81 -4.50
N ASP A 163 -7.91 10.18 -3.43
CA ASP A 163 -6.99 9.04 -3.50
C ASP A 163 -7.68 7.73 -3.17
N TYR A 164 -7.28 6.69 -3.89
CA TYR A 164 -7.70 5.30 -3.68
C TYR A 164 -6.49 4.37 -3.74
N TYR A 165 -6.53 3.28 -2.98
CA TYR A 165 -5.65 2.15 -3.25
C TYR A 165 -6.39 1.09 -4.05
N ILE A 166 -5.76 0.62 -5.13
CA ILE A 166 -6.22 -0.52 -5.94
C ILE A 166 -5.36 -1.72 -5.59
N GLU A 167 -5.96 -2.80 -5.13
CA GLU A 167 -5.30 -4.07 -4.86
C GLU A 167 -5.48 -5.01 -6.05
N LEU A 168 -4.38 -5.51 -6.60
CA LEU A 168 -4.30 -6.46 -7.71
C LEU A 168 -3.93 -7.83 -7.15
N ILE A 169 -4.81 -8.82 -7.26
CA ILE A 169 -4.65 -10.13 -6.61
C ILE A 169 -4.70 -11.23 -7.67
N PRO A 170 -3.56 -11.62 -8.27
CA PRO A 170 -3.50 -12.79 -9.14
C PRO A 170 -3.84 -14.07 -8.38
N CYS A 171 -4.59 -14.96 -9.02
CA CYS A 171 -5.06 -16.20 -8.42
C CYS A 171 -4.94 -17.37 -9.38
N ILE A 172 -4.82 -18.57 -8.83
CA ILE A 172 -4.86 -19.84 -9.58
C ILE A 172 -5.75 -20.85 -8.87
N ARG A 173 -6.50 -21.64 -9.64
CA ARG A 173 -7.22 -22.80 -9.08
C ARG A 173 -6.30 -23.99 -9.00
N LYS A 174 -6.25 -24.63 -7.82
CA LYS A 174 -5.46 -25.83 -7.58
C LYS A 174 -6.17 -26.75 -6.57
N LYS A 175 -5.96 -28.07 -6.75
CA LYS A 175 -6.28 -29.04 -5.72
C LYS A 175 -5.16 -29.03 -4.69
N VAL A 176 -5.49 -28.70 -3.46
CA VAL A 176 -4.56 -28.54 -2.34
C VAL A 176 -5.17 -29.13 -1.07
N ASP A 177 -4.32 -29.40 -0.09
CA ASP A 177 -4.70 -29.91 1.23
C ASP A 177 -5.37 -28.83 2.13
N CYS A 178 -5.52 -29.12 3.41
CA CYS A 178 -6.13 -28.24 4.41
C CYS A 178 -5.26 -27.02 4.76
N ASN A 179 -3.98 -27.00 4.38
CA ASN A 179 -3.07 -25.93 4.70
C ASN A 179 -3.46 -24.59 4.05
N ILE A 180 -2.93 -23.51 4.58
CA ILE A 180 -3.01 -22.19 3.94
C ILE A 180 -2.00 -22.15 2.80
N HIS A 181 -2.46 -21.88 1.60
CA HIS A 181 -1.63 -21.79 0.40
C HIS A 181 -1.62 -20.37 -0.13
N VAL A 182 -0.43 -19.90 -0.55
CA VAL A 182 -0.22 -18.59 -1.16
C VAL A 182 0.49 -18.77 -2.50
N LEU A 183 -0.01 -18.12 -3.54
CA LEU A 183 0.61 -18.13 -4.87
C LEU A 183 1.93 -17.36 -4.84
N SER A 184 3.02 -17.97 -5.30
CA SER A 184 4.31 -17.31 -5.49
C SER A 184 4.31 -16.48 -6.76
N GLY A 185 4.99 -15.35 -6.72
CA GLY A 185 5.13 -14.46 -7.87
C GLY A 185 5.65 -13.09 -7.46
N LYS A 186 5.86 -12.24 -8.46
CA LYS A 186 6.25 -10.85 -8.27
C LYS A 186 5.63 -9.96 -9.34
N PHE A 187 5.41 -8.70 -8.98
CA PHE A 187 5.07 -7.66 -9.92
C PHE A 187 6.32 -6.87 -10.28
N GLU A 188 6.47 -6.56 -11.54
CA GLU A 188 7.51 -5.69 -12.06
C GLU A 188 6.89 -4.61 -12.94
N LEU A 189 7.48 -3.43 -12.99
CA LEU A 189 7.10 -2.40 -13.96
C LEU A 189 7.62 -2.80 -15.34
N ASP A 190 6.82 -2.57 -16.36
CA ASP A 190 7.19 -2.75 -17.75
C ASP A 190 7.98 -1.53 -18.24
N MET A 191 9.29 -1.56 -18.03
CA MET A 191 10.18 -0.45 -18.38
C MET A 191 10.36 -0.27 -19.91
N GLU A 192 9.87 -1.23 -20.72
CA GLU A 192 9.90 -1.14 -22.18
C GLU A 192 8.63 -0.45 -22.73
N ALA A 193 7.60 -0.27 -21.90
CA ALA A 193 6.38 0.40 -22.29
C ALA A 193 6.60 1.92 -22.41
N GLU A 194 5.94 2.53 -23.38
CA GLU A 194 5.95 3.98 -23.55
C GLU A 194 4.90 4.65 -22.66
N GLY A 195 5.21 5.86 -22.18
CA GLY A 195 4.28 6.71 -21.43
C GLY A 195 4.61 6.86 -19.95
N LEU A 196 3.89 7.74 -19.27
CA LEU A 196 4.12 8.07 -17.87
C LEU A 196 3.57 7.02 -16.89
N ASN A 197 2.54 6.28 -17.30
CA ASN A 197 1.88 5.26 -16.48
C ASN A 197 2.31 3.86 -16.93
N LEU A 198 3.51 3.45 -16.54
CA LEU A 198 4.04 2.13 -16.89
C LEU A 198 3.14 1.02 -16.36
N PRO A 199 2.81 0.01 -17.19
CA PRO A 199 2.03 -1.13 -16.76
C PRO A 199 2.85 -2.03 -15.84
N TYR A 200 2.14 -2.77 -14.98
CA TYR A 200 2.73 -3.85 -14.20
C TYR A 200 2.68 -5.16 -14.96
N ILE A 201 3.67 -6.02 -14.77
CA ILE A 201 3.70 -7.39 -15.26
C ILE A 201 3.79 -8.31 -14.04
N PHE A 202 2.83 -9.22 -13.89
CA PHE A 202 2.91 -10.27 -12.89
C PHE A 202 3.68 -11.45 -13.44
N LYS A 203 4.78 -11.84 -12.79
CA LYS A 203 5.59 -13.00 -13.16
C LYS A 203 5.45 -14.10 -12.11
N SER A 204 5.06 -15.30 -12.53
CA SER A 204 4.90 -16.46 -11.67
C SER A 204 5.00 -17.74 -12.46
N ASP A 205 5.66 -18.74 -11.91
CA ASP A 205 5.69 -20.12 -12.43
C ASP A 205 4.48 -20.95 -11.93
N GLY A 206 3.59 -20.34 -11.13
CA GLY A 206 2.42 -20.98 -10.54
C GLY A 206 2.72 -21.83 -9.31
N LYS A 207 3.94 -21.80 -8.78
CA LYS A 207 4.25 -22.45 -7.51
C LYS A 207 3.48 -21.79 -6.36
N THR A 208 3.21 -22.58 -5.34
CA THR A 208 2.53 -22.12 -4.13
C THR A 208 3.38 -22.43 -2.91
N MET A 209 3.41 -21.51 -1.97
CA MET A 209 3.92 -21.74 -0.62
C MET A 209 2.77 -22.18 0.27
N SER A 210 3.03 -23.04 1.26
CA SER A 210 2.00 -23.48 2.20
C SER A 210 2.53 -23.56 3.63
N THR A 211 1.62 -23.46 4.59
CA THR A 211 1.90 -23.86 5.97
C THR A 211 2.12 -25.38 6.01
N ARG A 212 2.78 -25.86 7.05
CA ARG A 212 3.05 -27.31 7.26
C ARG A 212 2.32 -27.77 8.52
N MET A 213 1.00 -27.64 8.52
CA MET A 213 0.18 -28.23 9.58
C MET A 213 -0.23 -29.64 9.16
N GLY A 214 -0.30 -30.57 10.11
CA GLY A 214 -0.83 -31.90 9.84
C GLY A 214 -2.31 -31.79 9.45
N CYS A 215 -2.66 -32.28 8.26
CA CYS A 215 -4.05 -32.36 7.84
C CYS A 215 -4.69 -33.63 8.43
N PRO A 216 -5.88 -33.53 9.03
CA PRO A 216 -6.57 -34.68 9.63
C PRO A 216 -6.89 -35.79 8.62
N ASP A 217 -7.08 -35.40 7.37
CA ASP A 217 -7.29 -36.28 6.23
C ASP A 217 -6.39 -35.88 5.05
N ALA A 218 -6.08 -36.84 4.20
CA ALA A 218 -5.27 -36.59 2.99
C ALA A 218 -6.13 -36.03 1.84
N ARG A 219 -7.30 -35.46 2.10
CA ARG A 219 -8.23 -34.99 1.08
C ARG A 219 -7.73 -33.72 0.45
N LEU A 220 -7.67 -33.71 -0.87
CA LEU A 220 -7.37 -32.52 -1.66
C LEU A 220 -8.67 -31.85 -2.11
N GLU A 221 -8.78 -30.55 -1.89
CA GLU A 221 -9.91 -29.74 -2.32
C GLU A 221 -9.46 -28.70 -3.36
N GLU A 222 -10.32 -28.42 -4.32
CA GLU A 222 -10.07 -27.35 -5.29
C GLU A 222 -10.27 -25.99 -4.63
N LYS A 223 -9.18 -25.25 -4.47
CA LYS A 223 -9.19 -23.91 -3.87
C LYS A 223 -8.65 -22.87 -4.84
N LEU A 224 -9.14 -21.63 -4.70
CA LEU A 224 -8.59 -20.46 -5.37
C LEU A 224 -7.42 -19.91 -4.55
N ILE A 225 -6.21 -20.22 -4.99
CA ILE A 225 -4.98 -19.80 -4.31
C ILE A 225 -4.63 -18.39 -4.79
N ARG A 226 -4.49 -17.46 -3.84
CA ARG A 226 -4.25 -16.04 -4.10
C ARG A 226 -2.79 -15.68 -3.87
N HIS A 227 -2.28 -14.76 -4.69
CA HIS A 227 -1.07 -14.00 -4.39
C HIS A 227 -1.35 -12.99 -3.27
N MET A 228 -0.32 -12.53 -2.57
CA MET A 228 -0.45 -11.49 -1.53
C MET A 228 -0.94 -10.14 -2.07
N GLY A 229 -0.97 -10.00 -3.39
CA GLY A 229 -1.42 -8.79 -4.07
C GLY A 229 -0.33 -7.73 -4.24
N LEU A 230 -0.63 -6.78 -5.13
CA LEU A 230 0.08 -5.51 -5.25
C LEU A 230 -0.95 -4.41 -4.96
N VAL A 231 -0.58 -3.46 -4.13
CA VAL A 231 -1.45 -2.32 -3.83
C VAL A 231 -0.86 -1.06 -4.44
N VAL A 232 -1.64 -0.37 -5.25
CA VAL A 232 -1.21 0.81 -6.03
C VAL A 232 -2.08 2.00 -5.68
N LEU A 233 -1.46 3.12 -5.31
CA LEU A 233 -2.17 4.38 -5.09
C LEU A 233 -2.55 5.00 -6.44
N ARG A 234 -3.80 5.46 -6.57
CA ARG A 234 -4.32 6.17 -7.74
C ARG A 234 -5.26 7.29 -7.31
N ASN A 235 -5.23 8.39 -8.06
CA ASN A 235 -6.26 9.40 -7.92
C ASN A 235 -7.60 8.91 -8.49
N ALA A 236 -8.69 9.56 -8.09
CA ALA A 236 -10.02 9.27 -8.62
C ALA A 236 -10.04 9.35 -10.15
N GLY A 237 -10.60 8.33 -10.78
CA GLY A 237 -10.66 8.19 -12.24
C GLY A 237 -9.36 7.74 -12.91
N GLU A 238 -8.23 7.69 -12.22
CA GLU A 238 -6.99 7.14 -12.78
C GLU A 238 -7.00 5.62 -12.85
N SER A 239 -6.30 5.08 -13.83
CA SER A 239 -6.22 3.65 -14.06
C SER A 239 -4.84 3.07 -13.74
N VAL A 240 -4.83 1.79 -13.41
CA VAL A 240 -3.65 0.95 -13.39
C VAL A 240 -3.78 -0.13 -14.46
N THR A 241 -2.72 -0.31 -15.23
CA THR A 241 -2.62 -1.36 -16.24
C THR A 241 -1.75 -2.49 -15.71
N VAL A 242 -2.21 -3.74 -15.91
CA VAL A 242 -1.46 -4.92 -15.50
C VAL A 242 -1.58 -6.05 -16.51
N TYR A 243 -0.47 -6.74 -16.77
CA TYR A 243 -0.40 -7.96 -17.57
C TYR A 243 -0.30 -9.16 -16.63
N ILE A 244 -1.26 -10.09 -16.76
CA ILE A 244 -1.35 -11.32 -15.96
C ILE A 244 -1.22 -12.51 -16.90
N PRO A 245 -0.37 -13.52 -16.61
CA PRO A 245 -0.29 -14.72 -17.46
C PRO A 245 -1.65 -15.40 -17.63
N ASP A 246 -1.97 -15.87 -18.84
CA ASP A 246 -3.31 -16.34 -19.25
C ASP A 246 -3.90 -17.43 -18.35
N ARG A 247 -3.03 -18.21 -17.69
CA ARG A 247 -3.45 -19.26 -16.75
C ARG A 247 -3.94 -18.78 -15.40
N PHE A 248 -3.81 -17.48 -15.09
CA PHE A 248 -4.23 -16.89 -13.83
C PHE A 248 -5.51 -16.08 -14.00
N THR A 249 -6.23 -15.95 -12.93
CA THR A 249 -7.37 -15.03 -12.80
C THR A 249 -6.92 -13.82 -11.99
N LEU A 250 -7.34 -12.62 -12.37
CA LEU A 250 -7.14 -11.43 -11.58
C LEU A 250 -8.40 -11.13 -10.75
N LEU A 251 -8.22 -10.97 -9.43
CA LEU A 251 -9.18 -10.30 -8.57
C LEU A 251 -8.68 -8.90 -8.26
N THR A 252 -9.60 -7.97 -8.03
CA THR A 252 -9.28 -6.61 -7.59
C THR A 252 -10.20 -6.16 -6.48
N ARG A 253 -9.71 -5.22 -5.69
CA ARG A 253 -10.44 -4.53 -4.64
C ARG A 253 -9.92 -3.12 -4.52
N CYS A 254 -10.81 -2.15 -4.27
CA CYS A 254 -10.44 -0.78 -4.01
C CYS A 254 -10.58 -0.46 -2.51
N TYR A 255 -9.71 0.42 -2.02
CA TYR A 255 -9.77 0.95 -0.67
C TYR A 255 -9.92 2.47 -0.73
N ARG A 256 -10.75 2.99 0.14
CA ARG A 256 -10.89 4.42 0.40
C ARG A 256 -10.35 4.74 1.80
N PRO A 257 -9.89 5.99 2.02
CA PRO A 257 -9.44 6.37 3.36
C PRO A 257 -10.62 6.56 4.32
N GLU A 258 -10.43 6.11 5.55
CA GLU A 258 -11.30 6.40 6.70
C GLU A 258 -10.74 7.61 7.45
N GLY A 259 -11.21 8.81 7.11
CA GLY A 259 -10.74 10.04 7.74
C GLY A 259 -9.48 10.65 7.12
N LYS A 260 -8.88 11.60 7.85
CA LYS A 260 -7.65 12.30 7.45
C LYS A 260 -6.42 11.56 7.98
N ARG A 261 -5.24 11.90 7.42
CA ARG A 261 -3.96 11.52 8.03
C ARG A 261 -3.84 12.15 9.41
N GLU A 262 -3.43 11.35 10.38
CA GLU A 262 -3.25 11.77 11.77
C GLU A 262 -1.79 11.61 12.18
N LEU A 263 -1.27 12.59 12.94
CA LEU A 263 0.05 12.50 13.53
C LEU A 263 0.01 11.52 14.71
N LEU A 264 0.89 10.53 14.69
CA LEU A 264 1.05 9.63 15.82
C LEU A 264 1.85 10.33 16.92
N THR A 265 1.24 10.50 18.08
CA THR A 265 1.88 11.07 19.26
C THR A 265 2.10 9.96 20.29
N SER A 266 3.14 10.08 21.10
CA SER A 266 3.47 9.10 22.15
C SER A 266 2.31 8.80 23.12
N ASP A 267 1.35 9.72 23.23
CA ASP A 267 0.28 9.68 24.24
C ASP A 267 -1.12 9.43 23.66
N LYS A 268 -1.29 9.30 22.34
CA LYS A 268 -2.59 9.05 21.71
C LYS A 268 -2.68 7.65 21.15
N GLN A 269 -3.37 6.79 21.87
CA GLN A 269 -3.95 5.58 21.31
C GLN A 269 -5.21 5.96 20.50
N PRO A 270 -5.35 5.51 19.24
CA PRO A 270 -6.60 5.72 18.52
C PRO A 270 -7.71 4.89 19.17
N GLN A 271 -8.58 5.56 19.90
CA GLN A 271 -9.84 4.98 20.40
C GLN A 271 -10.93 5.19 19.34
N ARG A 272 -10.96 4.38 18.31
CA ARG A 272 -12.13 4.27 17.43
C ARG A 272 -12.40 2.81 17.14
N ASP A 273 -13.56 2.35 17.58
CA ASP A 273 -14.11 1.07 17.09
C ASP A 273 -14.53 1.26 15.63
N LEU A 274 -13.80 0.65 14.73
CA LEU A 274 -14.16 0.56 13.31
C LEU A 274 -15.13 -0.62 13.16
N GLY A 275 -16.41 -0.38 13.24
CA GLY A 275 -17.42 -1.43 13.11
C GLY A 275 -18.79 -1.08 13.67
N ALA A 276 -18.90 0.01 14.42
CA ALA A 276 -20.16 0.43 15.02
C ALA A 276 -21.06 1.30 14.11
N GLN A 277 -20.73 1.49 12.84
CA GLN A 277 -21.60 2.11 11.85
C GLN A 277 -21.99 1.10 10.77
N VAL A 278 -22.81 0.15 11.17
CA VAL A 278 -23.64 -0.63 10.24
C VAL A 278 -25.07 -0.17 10.44
N ASP A 279 -25.72 0.14 9.34
CA ASP A 279 -27.15 0.33 9.15
C ASP A 279 -27.77 1.69 9.50
N GLY A 280 -27.79 2.53 8.51
CA GLY A 280 -28.58 3.75 8.47
C GLY A 280 -28.70 4.40 7.11
N ASP A 281 -28.67 3.59 6.02
CA ASP A 281 -29.12 4.12 4.72
C ASP A 281 -29.82 3.03 3.90
N GLN A 282 -31.02 2.69 4.40
CA GLN A 282 -32.11 2.14 3.61
C GLN A 282 -33.17 3.24 3.56
N ARG A 283 -33.11 4.07 2.51
CA ARG A 283 -34.27 4.66 1.84
C ARG A 283 -33.87 5.35 0.55
#